data_5ab83d45162e2fa8779e058a0b68b2d0
#
_entry.id   5ab83d45162e2fa8779e058a0b68b2d0
#
_cell.length_a   1.000
_cell.length_b   1.000
_cell.length_c   1.000
_cell.angle_alpha   90.00
_cell.angle_beta   90.00
_cell.angle_gamma   90.00
#
_symmetry.space_group_name_H-M   'P 1'
#
loop_
_entity.id
_entity.type
_entity.pdbx_description
1 polymer ?
#
loop_
_entity_poly.entity_id
_entity_poly.type
_entity_poly.pdbx_seq_one_letter_code
_entity_poly.pdbx_strand_id
1 'polypeptide(L)'
;MKLLQATLLTALPGLLILPAHADFLQDAESRIELRNFYFNRDFRQSGAAQSKADEWAQGVRAYWQSGYTAGRVGVGLDAIGLLGIKLDSSPDRTGTGLLKRDRSDGRAMSEYGELGLTAKLRLDEHVLRLGTLIPTLPVAMHNDSRLLPQTFRGGWLQAQGSDALSFDLGRFDAINLRDSSDYQSMQPVQGGARNVIVTGKQQSNAFDFAGATYAFSPDTRASYHYGELDSIYRQHYLTLNHSRALGGGSLNANLRYADSSDAGRSNVDNRMTSLALSWQSGMHRLASSYQQMDGNTGFAYLQGTDPFLVHLVQINDFANRGEHSWQVRHDYSFADLGLPGLKLMNRYTHGDNINIVSGSDNASEWERNTDLAYTIQSGPLENLSLHWRNATYRSSFASDMDENRFIIGYTFSL
;
A
#
# COMPACT_ATOMS: atom_id res chain seq x y z
N MET A 1 17.31 -18.07 -60.41
CA MET A 1 16.07 -17.41 -60.89
C MET A 1 14.93 -18.40 -60.76
N LYS A 2 14.18 -18.34 -59.68
CA LYS A 2 12.79 -18.84 -59.52
C LYS A 2 12.29 -18.29 -58.19
N LEU A 3 11.37 -17.34 -58.25
CA LEU A 3 10.60 -16.80 -57.14
C LEU A 3 9.68 -17.89 -56.59
N LEU A 4 9.70 -18.08 -55.29
CA LEU A 4 8.60 -18.74 -54.54
C LEU A 4 7.81 -17.64 -53.81
N GLN A 5 6.62 -17.37 -54.32
CA GLN A 5 5.60 -16.59 -53.62
C GLN A 5 4.97 -17.48 -52.52
N ALA A 6 5.16 -17.10 -51.27
CA ALA A 6 4.43 -17.68 -50.14
C ALA A 6 3.19 -16.82 -49.89
N THR A 7 2.04 -17.39 -50.20
CA THR A 7 0.71 -16.82 -49.91
C THR A 7 0.40 -17.01 -48.42
N LEU A 8 0.45 -15.92 -47.63
CA LEU A 8 -0.05 -15.93 -46.28
C LEU A 8 -1.59 -15.88 -46.30
N LEU A 9 -2.22 -16.98 -45.98
CA LEU A 9 -3.65 -17.02 -45.67
C LEU A 9 -3.89 -16.33 -44.35
N THR A 10 -4.45 -15.12 -44.35
CA THR A 10 -5.00 -14.44 -43.17
C THR A 10 -6.38 -15.01 -42.87
N ALA A 11 -6.44 -15.96 -41.94
CA ALA A 11 -7.70 -16.31 -41.29
C ALA A 11 -7.95 -15.30 -40.18
N LEU A 12 -8.69 -14.23 -40.46
CA LEU A 12 -9.37 -13.43 -39.43
C LEU A 12 -10.56 -14.26 -38.94
N PRO A 13 -10.62 -14.63 -37.64
CA PRO A 13 -11.90 -15.06 -37.08
C PRO A 13 -12.80 -13.83 -37.03
N GLY A 14 -13.96 -13.92 -37.67
CA GLY A 14 -14.99 -12.88 -37.61
C GLY A 14 -15.34 -12.58 -36.14
N LEU A 15 -14.96 -11.39 -35.70
CA LEU A 15 -15.51 -10.82 -34.49
C LEU A 15 -17.03 -10.67 -34.72
N LEU A 16 -17.82 -11.50 -34.06
CA LEU A 16 -19.24 -11.26 -33.85
C LEU A 16 -19.39 -9.90 -33.19
N ILE A 17 -19.74 -8.88 -33.95
CA ILE A 17 -20.12 -7.56 -33.45
C ILE A 17 -21.47 -7.75 -32.75
N LEU A 18 -21.46 -8.05 -31.46
CA LEU A 18 -22.64 -7.99 -30.61
C LEU A 18 -22.97 -6.52 -30.33
N PRO A 19 -24.26 -6.12 -30.25
CA PRO A 19 -24.69 -4.74 -29.94
C PRO A 19 -24.47 -4.39 -28.45
N ALA A 20 -23.25 -4.61 -27.94
CA ALA A 20 -22.88 -4.44 -26.54
C ALA A 20 -21.99 -3.22 -26.28
N HIS A 21 -21.86 -2.32 -27.29
CA HIS A 21 -20.89 -1.24 -27.22
C HIS A 21 -21.33 -0.03 -26.36
N ALA A 22 -22.63 0.14 -26.10
CA ALA A 22 -23.11 1.31 -25.39
C ALA A 22 -22.68 1.32 -23.91
N ASP A 23 -22.91 0.24 -23.17
CA ASP A 23 -22.63 0.17 -21.73
C ASP A 23 -21.12 0.09 -21.44
N PHE A 24 -20.33 -0.57 -22.30
CA PHE A 24 -18.89 -0.73 -22.11
C PHE A 24 -18.12 0.61 -22.14
N LEU A 25 -18.48 1.53 -23.05
CA LEU A 25 -17.85 2.84 -23.18
C LEU A 25 -18.63 3.94 -22.46
N GLN A 26 -19.96 3.84 -22.36
CA GLN A 26 -20.78 4.85 -21.69
C GLN A 26 -20.57 4.88 -20.18
N ASP A 27 -20.37 3.69 -19.59
CA ASP A 27 -20.09 3.54 -18.15
C ASP A 27 -18.59 3.59 -17.87
N ALA A 28 -17.76 4.00 -18.85
CA ALA A 28 -16.33 4.09 -18.62
C ALA A 28 -15.98 5.32 -17.79
N GLU A 29 -15.14 5.09 -16.80
CA GLU A 29 -14.61 6.15 -15.93
C GLU A 29 -13.12 6.37 -16.23
N SER A 30 -12.74 7.64 -16.31
CA SER A 30 -11.35 8.04 -16.51
C SER A 30 -10.92 9.07 -15.49
N ARG A 31 -9.69 8.94 -14.99
CA ARG A 31 -9.10 9.98 -14.16
C ARG A 31 -7.60 10.06 -14.40
N ILE A 32 -7.08 11.27 -14.29
CA ILE A 32 -5.65 11.56 -14.29
C ILE A 32 -5.30 12.22 -12.97
N GLU A 33 -4.36 11.64 -12.24
CA GLU A 33 -3.84 12.18 -11.00
C GLU A 33 -2.42 12.69 -11.21
N LEU A 34 -2.18 13.94 -10.87
CA LEU A 34 -0.85 14.54 -10.83
C LEU A 34 -0.37 14.58 -9.38
N ARG A 35 0.87 14.15 -9.16
CA ARG A 35 1.52 14.19 -7.84
C ARG A 35 2.92 14.79 -7.96
N ASN A 36 3.07 16.02 -7.53
CA ASN A 36 4.38 16.63 -7.34
C ASN A 36 4.86 16.30 -5.93
N PHE A 37 6.06 15.75 -5.78
CA PHE A 37 6.53 15.25 -4.51
C PHE A 37 7.98 15.64 -4.28
N TYR A 38 8.21 16.47 -3.27
CA TYR A 38 9.51 16.74 -2.70
C TYR A 38 9.70 15.97 -1.41
N PHE A 39 10.81 15.24 -1.29
CA PHE A 39 11.15 14.42 -0.15
C PHE A 39 12.55 14.78 0.35
N ASN A 40 12.67 15.08 1.65
CA ASN A 40 13.92 15.29 2.33
C ASN A 40 13.98 14.42 3.59
N ARG A 41 15.08 13.68 3.76
CA ARG A 41 15.41 12.92 4.97
C ARG A 41 16.83 13.27 5.38
N ASP A 42 17.01 13.64 6.63
CA ASP A 42 18.28 13.92 7.27
C ASP A 42 18.65 12.77 8.22
N PHE A 43 19.81 12.17 8.00
CA PHE A 43 20.37 11.12 8.87
C PHE A 43 21.22 11.78 9.94
N ARG A 44 20.81 11.66 11.20
CA ARG A 44 21.36 12.42 12.34
C ARG A 44 22.64 11.84 12.92
N GLN A 45 23.02 10.62 12.56
CA GLN A 45 24.21 9.98 13.11
C GLN A 45 25.49 10.51 12.46
N SER A 46 26.47 10.84 13.29
CA SER A 46 27.85 11.10 12.83
C SER A 46 28.44 9.81 12.24
N GLY A 47 28.94 9.87 11.00
CA GLY A 47 29.48 8.71 10.30
C GLY A 47 28.48 7.90 9.50
N ALA A 48 27.24 8.37 9.33
CA ALA A 48 26.33 7.80 8.35
C ALA A 48 26.97 7.80 6.95
N ALA A 49 26.78 6.70 6.19
CA ALA A 49 27.30 6.59 4.82
C ALA A 49 26.77 7.69 3.88
N GLN A 50 25.64 8.29 4.24
CA GLN A 50 24.97 9.39 3.56
C GLN A 50 24.35 10.30 4.62
N SER A 51 24.58 11.61 4.55
CA SER A 51 24.04 12.56 5.54
C SER A 51 22.56 12.86 5.31
N LYS A 52 22.10 12.81 4.06
CA LYS A 52 20.70 13.06 3.69
C LYS A 52 20.27 12.28 2.45
N ALA A 53 18.97 12.04 2.32
CA ALA A 53 18.33 11.68 1.06
C ALA A 53 17.32 12.78 0.69
N ASP A 54 17.43 13.32 -0.53
CA ASP A 54 16.72 14.52 -0.95
C ASP A 54 16.42 14.41 -2.45
N GLU A 55 15.15 14.25 -2.80
CA GLU A 55 14.72 14.05 -4.19
C GLU A 55 13.40 14.79 -4.44
N TRP A 56 13.25 15.29 -5.65
CA TRP A 56 12.05 15.93 -6.13
C TRP A 56 11.60 15.29 -7.44
N ALA A 57 10.32 14.95 -7.53
CA ALA A 57 9.77 14.20 -8.65
C ALA A 57 8.33 14.57 -8.96
N GLN A 58 7.94 14.35 -10.24
CA GLN A 58 6.57 14.50 -10.72
C GLN A 58 6.02 13.12 -11.10
N GLY A 59 4.88 12.75 -10.50
CA GLY A 59 4.09 11.59 -10.88
C GLY A 59 2.91 11.98 -11.75
N VAL A 60 2.65 11.16 -12.77
CA VAL A 60 1.43 11.16 -13.57
C VAL A 60 0.82 9.77 -13.49
N ARG A 61 -0.44 9.68 -13.09
CA ARG A 61 -1.18 8.42 -12.95
C ARG A 61 -2.47 8.54 -13.74
N ALA A 62 -2.62 7.75 -14.76
CA ALA A 62 -3.82 7.69 -15.59
C ALA A 62 -4.55 6.37 -15.32
N TYR A 63 -5.83 6.44 -15.09
CA TYR A 63 -6.70 5.29 -14.87
C TYR A 63 -7.86 5.36 -15.84
N TRP A 64 -8.13 4.27 -16.48
CA TRP A 64 -9.32 4.08 -17.30
C TRP A 64 -9.97 2.75 -16.92
N GLN A 65 -11.27 2.78 -16.62
CA GLN A 65 -12.05 1.62 -16.26
C GLN A 65 -13.27 1.55 -17.18
N SER A 66 -13.37 0.50 -17.98
CA SER A 66 -14.57 0.30 -18.80
C SER A 66 -15.79 -0.06 -17.93
N GLY A 67 -16.98 0.16 -18.44
CA GLY A 67 -18.15 -0.59 -18.02
C GLY A 67 -18.02 -2.07 -18.37
N TYR A 68 -19.15 -2.79 -18.31
CA TYR A 68 -19.23 -4.19 -18.70
C TYR A 68 -20.11 -4.36 -19.93
N THR A 69 -19.85 -5.37 -20.74
CA THR A 69 -20.77 -5.79 -21.79
C THR A 69 -22.13 -6.16 -21.18
N ALA A 70 -23.22 -5.94 -21.93
CA ALA A 70 -24.57 -6.26 -21.48
C ALA A 70 -24.76 -7.77 -21.26
N GLY A 71 -25.67 -8.14 -20.36
CA GLY A 71 -26.04 -9.51 -20.06
C GLY A 71 -25.59 -9.97 -18.64
N ARG A 72 -25.97 -11.19 -18.30
CA ARG A 72 -25.62 -11.81 -17.02
C ARG A 72 -24.13 -12.01 -16.84
N VAL A 73 -23.43 -12.32 -17.94
CA VAL A 73 -21.97 -12.39 -18.00
C VAL A 73 -21.48 -11.12 -18.67
N GLY A 74 -20.80 -10.27 -17.94
CA GLY A 74 -20.22 -9.02 -18.43
C GLY A 74 -18.71 -9.14 -18.55
N VAL A 75 -18.16 -8.63 -19.65
CA VAL A 75 -16.71 -8.51 -19.86
C VAL A 75 -16.34 -7.02 -19.82
N GLY A 76 -15.23 -6.70 -19.16
CA GLY A 76 -14.68 -5.35 -19.06
C GLY A 76 -13.16 -5.35 -19.15
N LEU A 77 -12.60 -4.17 -19.28
CA LEU A 77 -11.15 -3.93 -19.37
C LEU A 77 -10.81 -2.68 -18.57
N ASP A 78 -9.77 -2.75 -17.74
CA ASP A 78 -9.18 -1.59 -17.10
C ASP A 78 -7.77 -1.37 -17.62
N ALA A 79 -7.34 -0.10 -17.67
CA ALA A 79 -5.98 0.28 -18.01
C ALA A 79 -5.43 1.26 -16.99
N ILE A 80 -4.16 1.11 -16.64
CA ILE A 80 -3.41 2.07 -15.83
C ILE A 80 -2.15 2.50 -16.59
N GLY A 81 -1.86 3.80 -16.55
CA GLY A 81 -0.60 4.37 -17.03
C GLY A 81 0.06 5.12 -15.87
N LEU A 82 1.25 4.72 -15.50
CA LEU A 82 2.02 5.29 -14.39
C LEU A 82 3.33 5.85 -14.94
N LEU A 83 3.67 7.10 -14.61
CA LEU A 83 4.91 7.74 -15.03
C LEU A 83 5.49 8.58 -13.89
N GLY A 84 6.71 8.30 -13.49
CA GLY A 84 7.52 9.07 -12.55
C GLY A 84 8.63 9.79 -13.29
N ILE A 85 8.75 11.10 -13.09
CA ILE A 85 9.74 11.96 -13.75
C ILE A 85 10.57 12.63 -12.67
N LYS A 86 11.89 12.53 -12.78
CA LYS A 86 12.83 13.22 -11.90
C LYS A 86 12.84 14.72 -12.21
N LEU A 87 12.66 15.53 -11.18
CA LEU A 87 12.85 16.99 -11.24
C LEU A 87 14.20 17.39 -10.65
N ASP A 88 14.58 16.80 -9.49
CA ASP A 88 15.89 16.98 -8.88
C ASP A 88 16.34 15.74 -8.09
N SER A 89 17.59 15.37 -8.23
CA SER A 89 18.32 14.36 -7.45
C SER A 89 19.80 14.39 -7.80
N SER A 90 20.66 13.91 -6.90
CA SER A 90 22.09 13.68 -7.18
C SER A 90 22.55 12.36 -6.53
N PRO A 91 23.66 11.73 -6.98
CA PRO A 91 24.10 10.42 -6.49
C PRO A 91 24.31 10.34 -4.97
N ASP A 92 24.69 11.45 -4.34
CA ASP A 92 24.92 11.58 -2.89
C ASP A 92 23.65 11.81 -2.08
N ARG A 93 22.48 11.99 -2.74
CA ARG A 93 21.18 12.29 -2.09
C ARG A 93 20.05 11.32 -2.48
N THR A 94 20.35 10.26 -3.21
CA THR A 94 19.35 9.25 -3.65
C THR A 94 18.84 8.39 -2.49
N GLY A 95 17.79 7.59 -2.73
CA GLY A 95 17.32 6.55 -1.81
C GLY A 95 16.09 6.93 -1.00
N THR A 96 15.32 7.93 -1.44
CA THR A 96 14.03 8.28 -0.84
C THR A 96 12.93 7.27 -1.19
N GLY A 97 13.13 6.46 -2.25
CA GLY A 97 12.11 5.60 -2.86
C GLY A 97 11.06 6.38 -3.67
N LEU A 98 11.33 7.65 -4.04
CA LEU A 98 10.56 8.38 -5.05
C LEU A 98 10.96 7.99 -6.45
N LEU A 99 12.26 7.78 -6.67
CA LEU A 99 12.86 7.54 -7.97
C LEU A 99 13.59 6.20 -7.98
N LYS A 100 13.49 5.49 -9.09
CA LYS A 100 14.27 4.27 -9.35
C LYS A 100 15.75 4.62 -9.32
N ARG A 101 16.53 3.88 -8.53
CA ARG A 101 17.98 4.04 -8.46
C ARG A 101 18.66 3.07 -9.42
N ASP A 102 19.56 3.58 -10.27
CA ASP A 102 20.47 2.74 -11.04
C ASP A 102 21.47 2.07 -10.09
N ARG A 103 21.60 0.75 -10.20
CA ARG A 103 22.51 -0.04 -9.36
C ARG A 103 23.98 0.10 -9.78
N SER A 104 24.24 0.54 -11.01
CA SER A 104 25.60 0.63 -11.55
C SER A 104 26.36 1.87 -11.10
N ASP A 105 25.67 3.03 -11.03
CA ASP A 105 26.29 4.32 -10.70
C ASP A 105 25.63 5.04 -9.51
N GLY A 106 24.58 4.46 -8.94
CA GLY A 106 23.86 5.00 -7.78
C GLY A 106 22.97 6.20 -8.07
N ARG A 107 22.83 6.62 -9.33
CA ARG A 107 22.03 7.77 -9.72
C ARG A 107 20.54 7.44 -9.78
N ALA A 108 19.70 8.41 -9.50
CA ALA A 108 18.29 8.32 -9.79
C ALA A 108 18.03 8.39 -11.29
N MET A 109 17.24 7.46 -11.83
CA MET A 109 16.82 7.47 -13.22
C MET A 109 15.99 8.72 -13.52
N SER A 110 16.06 9.21 -14.78
CA SER A 110 15.31 10.40 -15.20
C SER A 110 13.81 10.16 -15.24
N GLU A 111 13.41 8.93 -15.55
CA GLU A 111 12.01 8.50 -15.63
C GLU A 111 11.89 7.01 -15.35
N TYR A 112 10.71 6.59 -14.92
CA TYR A 112 10.29 5.20 -14.79
C TYR A 112 8.77 5.14 -14.87
N GLY A 113 8.20 3.99 -15.21
CA GLY A 113 6.75 3.90 -15.32
C GLY A 113 6.25 2.51 -15.63
N GLU A 114 4.94 2.37 -15.72
CA GLU A 114 4.24 1.13 -16.03
C GLU A 114 3.00 1.41 -16.87
N LEU A 115 2.73 0.53 -17.81
CA LEU A 115 1.44 0.41 -18.48
C LEU A 115 0.83 -0.94 -18.12
N GLY A 116 -0.29 -0.92 -17.40
CA GLY A 116 -0.97 -2.11 -16.92
C GLY A 116 -2.35 -2.26 -17.52
N LEU A 117 -2.73 -3.51 -17.81
CA LEU A 117 -4.06 -3.88 -18.27
C LEU A 117 -4.67 -4.94 -17.35
N THR A 118 -5.99 -4.88 -17.17
CA THR A 118 -6.75 -5.82 -16.36
C THR A 118 -8.04 -6.22 -17.06
N ALA A 119 -8.13 -7.48 -17.47
CA ALA A 119 -9.39 -8.05 -17.95
C ALA A 119 -10.33 -8.27 -16.75
N LYS A 120 -11.60 -7.91 -16.92
CA LYS A 120 -12.66 -8.10 -15.92
C LYS A 120 -13.73 -9.01 -16.46
N LEU A 121 -14.14 -10.00 -15.66
CA LEU A 121 -15.29 -10.85 -15.93
C LEU A 121 -16.27 -10.74 -14.75
N ARG A 122 -17.48 -10.30 -15.03
CA ARG A 122 -18.57 -10.21 -14.04
C ARG A 122 -19.60 -11.30 -14.30
N LEU A 123 -19.98 -12.00 -13.26
CA LEU A 123 -21.15 -12.90 -13.23
C LEU A 123 -22.03 -12.50 -12.05
N ASP A 124 -23.17 -11.89 -12.33
CA ASP A 124 -24.03 -11.27 -11.32
C ASP A 124 -23.18 -10.27 -10.45
N GLU A 125 -23.00 -10.55 -9.16
CA GLU A 125 -22.20 -9.72 -8.23
C GLU A 125 -20.76 -10.21 -8.05
N HIS A 126 -20.35 -11.26 -8.76
CA HIS A 126 -19.01 -11.82 -8.69
C HIS A 126 -18.12 -11.21 -9.78
N VAL A 127 -16.91 -10.80 -9.42
CA VAL A 127 -15.95 -10.19 -10.37
C VAL A 127 -14.61 -10.88 -10.28
N LEU A 128 -14.18 -11.44 -11.41
CA LEU A 128 -12.81 -11.93 -11.61
C LEU A 128 -12.01 -10.86 -12.35
N ARG A 129 -10.84 -10.51 -11.83
CA ARG A 129 -9.87 -9.61 -12.46
C ARG A 129 -8.58 -10.36 -12.75
N LEU A 130 -8.05 -10.20 -13.96
CA LEU A 130 -6.82 -10.84 -14.44
C LEU A 130 -5.92 -9.78 -15.08
N GLY A 131 -4.72 -9.61 -14.57
CA GLY A 131 -3.75 -8.62 -15.11
C GLY A 131 -3.04 -7.82 -14.04
N THR A 132 -2.94 -6.51 -14.22
CA THR A 132 -2.32 -5.57 -13.27
C THR A 132 -3.31 -5.12 -12.20
N LEU A 133 -2.99 -5.40 -10.94
CA LEU A 133 -3.88 -5.23 -9.80
C LEU A 133 -3.26 -4.31 -8.74
N ILE A 134 -4.11 -3.58 -8.01
CA ILE A 134 -3.74 -2.75 -6.85
C ILE A 134 -4.54 -3.24 -5.63
N PRO A 135 -4.10 -4.31 -4.95
CA PRO A 135 -4.86 -4.93 -3.87
C PRO A 135 -4.83 -4.10 -2.59
N THR A 136 -5.92 -4.22 -1.81
CA THR A 136 -6.08 -3.64 -0.47
C THR A 136 -6.38 -4.70 0.58
N LEU A 137 -5.82 -5.90 0.40
CA LEU A 137 -6.03 -7.03 1.30
C LEU A 137 -5.10 -6.94 2.53
N PRO A 138 -5.54 -7.35 3.73
CA PRO A 138 -4.68 -7.35 4.92
C PRO A 138 -3.36 -8.11 4.76
N VAL A 139 -3.35 -9.17 3.96
CA VAL A 139 -2.17 -10.00 3.66
C VAL A 139 -1.36 -9.52 2.44
N ALA A 140 -1.91 -8.58 1.65
CA ALA A 140 -1.27 -8.00 0.47
C ALA A 140 -1.78 -6.57 0.22
N MET A 141 -1.38 -5.63 1.05
CA MET A 141 -1.71 -4.21 0.92
C MET A 141 -0.69 -3.54 0.00
N HIS A 142 -1.13 -2.98 -1.14
CA HIS A 142 -0.23 -2.21 -1.99
C HIS A 142 0.32 -0.98 -1.27
N ASN A 143 1.51 -0.54 -1.66
CA ASN A 143 2.11 0.69 -1.13
C ASN A 143 1.88 1.85 -2.09
N ASP A 144 1.26 2.94 -1.59
CA ASP A 144 1.09 4.21 -2.31
C ASP A 144 1.69 5.41 -1.54
N SER A 145 2.70 5.17 -0.72
CA SER A 145 3.30 6.18 0.14
C SER A 145 4.33 7.08 -0.54
N ARG A 146 4.53 6.94 -1.86
CA ARG A 146 5.49 7.71 -2.67
C ARG A 146 4.82 8.27 -3.93
N LEU A 147 5.57 8.34 -5.02
CA LEU A 147 5.17 8.97 -6.27
C LEU A 147 4.12 8.16 -7.04
N LEU A 148 4.36 6.87 -7.22
CA LEU A 148 3.48 5.92 -7.90
C LEU A 148 3.05 4.81 -6.94
N PRO A 149 1.89 4.17 -7.15
CA PRO A 149 1.49 3.00 -6.39
C PRO A 149 2.30 1.77 -6.82
N GLN A 150 2.46 0.84 -5.89
CA GLN A 150 2.89 -0.51 -6.18
C GLN A 150 1.77 -1.28 -6.88
N THR A 151 2.12 -2.16 -7.81
CA THR A 151 1.18 -3.02 -8.52
C THR A 151 1.55 -4.49 -8.41
N PHE A 152 0.56 -5.34 -8.63
CA PHE A 152 0.71 -6.79 -8.66
C PHE A 152 0.21 -7.32 -9.98
N ARG A 153 0.80 -8.41 -10.48
CA ARG A 153 0.26 -9.16 -11.59
C ARG A 153 -0.34 -10.46 -11.08
N GLY A 154 -1.52 -10.82 -11.60
CA GLY A 154 -2.16 -12.07 -11.19
C GLY A 154 -3.66 -12.12 -11.45
N GLY A 155 -4.36 -12.91 -10.65
CA GLY A 155 -5.80 -13.07 -10.69
C GLY A 155 -6.43 -12.87 -9.32
N TRP A 156 -7.57 -12.17 -9.28
CA TRP A 156 -8.32 -11.87 -8.07
C TRP A 156 -9.83 -12.01 -8.32
N LEU A 157 -10.45 -12.98 -7.68
CA LEU A 157 -11.90 -13.16 -7.62
C LEU A 157 -12.45 -12.50 -6.36
N GLN A 158 -13.36 -11.57 -6.55
CA GLN A 158 -14.22 -11.01 -5.50
C GLN A 158 -15.63 -11.58 -5.67
N ALA A 159 -16.12 -12.27 -4.66
CA ALA A 159 -17.41 -12.95 -4.72
C ALA A 159 -18.31 -12.52 -3.55
N GLN A 160 -19.58 -12.32 -3.84
CA GLN A 160 -20.61 -12.01 -2.86
C GLN A 160 -21.39 -13.29 -2.50
N GLY A 161 -21.33 -13.69 -1.22
CA GLY A 161 -22.09 -14.85 -0.73
C GLY A 161 -23.50 -14.46 -0.27
N SER A 162 -23.64 -13.23 0.26
CA SER A 162 -24.92 -12.60 0.64
C SER A 162 -24.68 -11.11 0.85
N ASP A 163 -25.71 -10.32 1.14
CA ASP A 163 -25.58 -8.90 1.48
C ASP A 163 -24.59 -8.64 2.63
N ALA A 164 -24.41 -9.62 3.51
CA ALA A 164 -23.52 -9.52 4.65
C ALA A 164 -22.15 -10.20 4.48
N LEU A 165 -21.99 -11.09 3.48
CA LEU A 165 -20.81 -11.95 3.35
C LEU A 165 -20.14 -11.80 1.98
N SER A 166 -18.87 -11.41 1.96
CA SER A 166 -18.05 -11.36 0.77
C SER A 166 -16.78 -12.20 0.91
N PHE A 167 -16.23 -12.62 -0.23
CA PHE A 167 -15.02 -13.44 -0.34
C PHE A 167 -14.01 -12.81 -1.29
N ASP A 168 -12.74 -13.02 -0.97
CA ASP A 168 -11.60 -12.72 -1.82
C ASP A 168 -10.78 -13.99 -2.04
N LEU A 169 -10.47 -14.33 -3.29
CA LEU A 169 -9.66 -15.50 -3.66
C LEU A 169 -8.73 -15.13 -4.79
N GLY A 170 -7.48 -15.58 -4.75
CA GLY A 170 -6.59 -15.31 -5.87
C GLY A 170 -5.16 -15.72 -5.69
N ARG A 171 -4.39 -15.38 -6.73
CA ARG A 171 -2.94 -15.57 -6.78
C ARG A 171 -2.29 -14.40 -7.47
N PHE A 172 -1.19 -13.92 -6.89
CA PHE A 172 -0.27 -13.02 -7.55
C PHE A 172 1.00 -13.78 -7.95
N ASP A 173 1.50 -13.51 -9.16
CA ASP A 173 2.70 -14.16 -9.71
C ASP A 173 3.90 -13.22 -9.78
N ALA A 174 3.71 -11.92 -9.71
CA ALA A 174 4.75 -10.91 -9.72
C ALA A 174 4.29 -9.60 -9.06
N ILE A 175 5.27 -8.78 -8.70
CA ILE A 175 5.10 -7.47 -8.08
C ILE A 175 5.93 -6.44 -8.83
N ASN A 176 5.38 -5.25 -9.07
CA ASN A 176 6.15 -4.09 -9.50
C ASN A 176 6.21 -3.09 -8.35
N LEU A 177 7.42 -2.77 -7.90
CA LEU A 177 7.62 -1.84 -6.79
C LEU A 177 7.28 -0.41 -7.23
N ARG A 178 6.88 0.41 -6.27
CA ARG A 178 6.46 1.81 -6.47
C ARG A 178 7.51 2.73 -7.12
N ASP A 179 8.77 2.32 -7.16
CA ASP A 179 9.92 3.02 -7.76
C ASP A 179 10.58 2.17 -8.86
N SER A 180 9.83 1.32 -9.55
CA SER A 180 10.32 0.42 -10.58
C SER A 180 9.45 0.47 -11.85
N SER A 181 10.03 0.06 -12.99
CA SER A 181 9.30 -0.20 -14.23
C SER A 181 9.09 -1.69 -14.50
N ASP A 182 9.66 -2.57 -13.65
CA ASP A 182 9.81 -3.97 -13.97
C ASP A 182 9.11 -4.83 -12.92
N TYR A 183 8.35 -5.82 -13.39
CA TYR A 183 7.84 -6.88 -12.54
C TYR A 183 8.96 -7.79 -12.06
N GLN A 184 8.90 -8.17 -10.81
CA GLN A 184 9.85 -9.09 -10.18
C GLN A 184 9.14 -10.13 -9.33
N SER A 185 9.89 -11.20 -8.97
CA SER A 185 9.44 -12.19 -7.99
C SER A 185 9.26 -11.56 -6.61
N MET A 186 8.32 -12.08 -5.85
CA MET A 186 8.00 -11.61 -4.50
C MET A 186 8.95 -12.22 -3.46
N GLN A 187 9.28 -11.45 -2.43
CA GLN A 187 10.08 -11.89 -1.28
C GLN A 187 9.57 -11.23 -0.01
N PRO A 188 9.79 -11.81 1.18
CA PRO A 188 9.43 -11.15 2.43
C PRO A 188 10.43 -10.03 2.75
N VAL A 189 10.02 -9.09 3.59
CA VAL A 189 10.95 -8.18 4.25
C VAL A 189 11.85 -8.98 5.20
N GLN A 190 13.15 -8.81 5.10
CA GLN A 190 14.16 -9.57 5.83
C GLN A 190 15.11 -8.66 6.61
N GLY A 191 15.86 -9.29 7.52
CA GLY A 191 16.99 -8.65 8.21
C GLY A 191 16.59 -7.69 9.35
N GLY A 192 17.58 -6.97 9.83
CA GLY A 192 17.43 -6.03 10.94
C GLY A 192 16.91 -6.69 12.22
N ALA A 193 16.20 -5.93 13.02
CA ALA A 193 15.57 -6.39 14.24
C ALA A 193 14.34 -7.31 14.01
N ARG A 194 13.94 -7.54 12.74
CA ARG A 194 12.87 -8.51 12.41
C ARG A 194 13.32 -9.95 12.49
N ASN A 195 14.60 -10.23 12.26
CA ASN A 195 15.15 -11.58 12.27
C ASN A 195 14.46 -12.55 11.28
N VAL A 196 13.86 -12.06 10.21
CA VAL A 196 13.28 -12.91 9.16
C VAL A 196 14.40 -13.36 8.22
N ILE A 197 14.61 -14.66 8.12
CA ILE A 197 15.66 -15.31 7.32
C ILE A 197 14.99 -16.29 6.36
N VAL A 198 15.36 -16.21 5.08
CA VAL A 198 14.95 -17.20 4.06
C VAL A 198 16.17 -17.98 3.62
N THR A 199 16.07 -19.30 3.55
CA THR A 199 17.14 -20.19 3.10
C THR A 199 16.94 -20.60 1.64
N GLY A 200 18.03 -20.79 0.91
CA GLY A 200 17.98 -21.17 -0.50
C GLY A 200 17.43 -20.05 -1.39
N LYS A 201 16.41 -20.34 -2.21
CA LYS A 201 15.79 -19.36 -3.10
C LYS A 201 14.99 -18.33 -2.29
N GLN A 202 15.44 -17.08 -2.29
CA GLN A 202 14.90 -15.99 -1.48
C GLN A 202 13.53 -15.47 -1.95
N GLN A 203 13.07 -15.89 -3.13
CA GLN A 203 11.91 -15.35 -3.83
C GLN A 203 10.94 -16.44 -4.26
N SER A 204 9.67 -16.08 -4.46
CA SER A 204 8.65 -16.91 -5.07
C SER A 204 7.83 -16.12 -6.09
N ASN A 205 7.31 -16.84 -7.10
CA ASN A 205 6.38 -16.30 -8.12
C ASN A 205 4.94 -16.74 -7.84
N ALA A 206 4.64 -17.11 -6.60
CA ALA A 206 3.29 -17.46 -6.19
C ALA A 206 3.01 -16.90 -4.80
N PHE A 207 2.02 -16.03 -4.72
CA PHE A 207 1.41 -15.59 -3.48
C PHE A 207 -0.08 -15.91 -3.58
N ASP A 208 -0.51 -16.94 -2.86
CA ASP A 208 -1.90 -17.37 -2.79
C ASP A 208 -2.61 -16.68 -1.65
N PHE A 209 -3.86 -16.29 -1.87
CA PHE A 209 -4.68 -15.70 -0.84
C PHE A 209 -6.14 -16.12 -0.91
N ALA A 210 -6.76 -16.16 0.26
CA ALA A 210 -8.19 -16.36 0.45
C ALA A 210 -8.67 -15.50 1.60
N GLY A 211 -9.86 -14.93 1.50
CA GLY A 211 -10.44 -14.11 2.55
C GLY A 211 -11.95 -14.15 2.57
N ALA A 212 -12.51 -13.84 3.74
CA ALA A 212 -13.93 -13.63 3.94
C ALA A 212 -14.17 -12.44 4.86
N THR A 213 -15.15 -11.62 4.52
CA THR A 213 -15.60 -10.49 5.35
C THR A 213 -17.08 -10.64 5.64
N TYR A 214 -17.46 -10.56 6.92
CA TYR A 214 -18.82 -10.64 7.37
C TYR A 214 -19.26 -9.40 8.14
N ALA A 215 -20.35 -8.77 7.70
CA ALA A 215 -21.00 -7.65 8.35
C ALA A 215 -22.09 -8.18 9.30
N PHE A 216 -21.82 -8.24 10.60
CA PHE A 216 -22.82 -8.63 11.61
C PHE A 216 -23.94 -7.61 11.76
N SER A 217 -23.61 -6.35 11.53
CA SER A 217 -24.51 -5.20 11.53
C SER A 217 -23.86 -4.06 10.74
N PRO A 218 -24.54 -2.93 10.48
CA PRO A 218 -23.92 -1.75 9.89
C PRO A 218 -22.69 -1.23 10.67
N ASP A 219 -22.68 -1.49 11.99
CA ASP A 219 -21.66 -0.98 12.91
C ASP A 219 -20.56 -2.02 13.25
N THR A 220 -20.76 -3.30 12.89
CA THR A 220 -19.85 -4.39 13.28
C THR A 220 -19.48 -5.26 12.09
N ARG A 221 -18.18 -5.35 11.80
CA ARG A 221 -17.64 -6.17 10.70
C ARG A 221 -16.43 -6.94 11.17
N ALA A 222 -16.35 -8.22 10.81
CA ALA A 222 -15.15 -9.02 10.98
C ALA A 222 -14.66 -9.55 9.63
N SER A 223 -13.34 -9.76 9.52
CA SER A 223 -12.76 -10.43 8.36
C SER A 223 -11.69 -11.41 8.79
N TYR A 224 -11.55 -12.45 7.98
CA TYR A 224 -10.42 -13.39 8.04
C TYR A 224 -9.79 -13.45 6.66
N HIS A 225 -8.44 -13.38 6.62
CA HIS A 225 -7.66 -13.55 5.40
C HIS A 225 -6.51 -14.51 5.66
N TYR A 226 -6.25 -15.34 4.67
CA TYR A 226 -5.08 -16.18 4.55
C TYR A 226 -4.22 -15.70 3.40
N GLY A 227 -2.90 -15.69 3.58
CA GLY A 227 -1.93 -15.43 2.53
C GLY A 227 -0.73 -16.35 2.67
N GLU A 228 -0.20 -16.87 1.54
CA GLU A 228 0.99 -17.70 1.52
C GLU A 228 1.92 -17.28 0.38
N LEU A 229 3.13 -16.86 0.74
CA LEU A 229 4.23 -16.77 -0.21
C LEU A 229 4.85 -18.16 -0.32
N ASP A 230 4.58 -18.82 -1.45
CA ASP A 230 4.86 -20.24 -1.68
C ASP A 230 6.22 -20.69 -1.16
N SER A 231 6.20 -21.71 -0.31
CA SER A 231 7.35 -22.34 0.35
C SER A 231 8.18 -21.38 1.24
N ILE A 232 7.72 -20.15 1.54
CA ILE A 232 8.47 -19.19 2.36
C ILE A 232 7.74 -18.91 3.66
N TYR A 233 6.54 -18.32 3.62
CA TYR A 233 5.73 -18.10 4.82
C TYR A 233 4.24 -18.11 4.51
N ARG A 234 3.43 -18.41 5.51
CA ARG A 234 1.97 -18.28 5.50
C ARG A 234 1.52 -17.41 6.65
N GLN A 235 0.39 -16.73 6.45
CA GLN A 235 -0.17 -15.80 7.41
C GLN A 235 -1.68 -15.93 7.48
N HIS A 236 -2.21 -16.02 8.70
CA HIS A 236 -3.61 -15.90 9.04
C HIS A 236 -3.85 -14.52 9.63
N TYR A 237 -4.82 -13.77 9.12
CA TYR A 237 -5.11 -12.40 9.55
C TYR A 237 -6.58 -12.25 9.90
N LEU A 238 -6.88 -11.84 11.14
CA LEU A 238 -8.22 -11.56 11.64
C LEU A 238 -8.38 -10.09 11.94
N THR A 239 -9.54 -9.51 11.58
CA THR A 239 -9.91 -8.15 11.99
C THR A 239 -11.31 -8.14 12.58
N LEU A 240 -11.54 -7.26 13.56
CA LEU A 240 -12.86 -6.92 14.06
C LEU A 240 -12.95 -5.39 14.17
N ASN A 241 -13.92 -4.81 13.49
CA ASN A 241 -14.22 -3.39 13.54
C ASN A 241 -15.61 -3.19 14.15
N HIS A 242 -15.69 -2.27 15.11
CA HIS A 242 -16.95 -1.87 15.72
C HIS A 242 -17.03 -0.35 15.87
N SER A 243 -18.16 0.23 15.50
CA SER A 243 -18.47 1.65 15.65
C SER A 243 -19.68 1.83 16.54
N ARG A 244 -19.67 2.85 17.40
CA ARG A 244 -20.80 3.18 18.27
C ARG A 244 -20.90 4.67 18.52
N ALA A 245 -22.11 5.22 18.46
CA ALA A 245 -22.37 6.56 18.93
C ALA A 245 -22.14 6.64 20.45
N LEU A 246 -21.34 7.60 20.91
CA LEU A 246 -21.01 7.80 22.32
C LEU A 246 -20.71 9.27 22.62
N GLY A 247 -21.41 9.84 23.60
CA GLY A 247 -21.08 11.17 24.14
C GLY A 247 -21.10 12.30 23.09
N GLY A 248 -22.07 12.30 22.18
CA GLY A 248 -22.15 13.30 21.10
C GLY A 248 -21.15 13.11 19.97
N GLY A 249 -20.44 11.98 19.95
CA GLY A 249 -19.47 11.60 18.93
C GLY A 249 -19.62 10.15 18.53
N SER A 250 -18.64 9.63 17.77
CA SER A 250 -18.52 8.24 17.34
C SER A 250 -17.27 7.62 17.91
N LEU A 251 -17.40 6.53 18.65
CA LEU A 251 -16.31 5.67 19.10
C LEU A 251 -16.13 4.54 18.09
N ASN A 252 -14.89 4.34 17.62
CA ASN A 252 -14.51 3.23 16.77
C ASN A 252 -13.45 2.38 17.45
N ALA A 253 -13.64 1.06 17.42
CA ALA A 253 -12.69 0.06 17.90
C ALA A 253 -12.26 -0.83 16.75
N ASN A 254 -10.94 -1.06 16.58
CA ASN A 254 -10.35 -1.93 15.58
C ASN A 254 -9.40 -2.90 16.28
N LEU A 255 -9.74 -4.17 16.29
CA LEU A 255 -8.91 -5.26 16.79
C LEU A 255 -8.32 -6.01 15.60
N ARG A 256 -7.01 -6.30 15.65
CA ARG A 256 -6.31 -7.11 14.63
C ARG A 256 -5.48 -8.17 15.33
N TYR A 257 -5.49 -9.35 14.72
CA TYR A 257 -4.63 -10.46 15.09
C TYR A 257 -4.07 -11.11 13.83
N ALA A 258 -2.79 -11.37 13.82
CA ALA A 258 -2.16 -12.13 12.75
C ALA A 258 -1.24 -13.20 13.34
N ASP A 259 -1.25 -14.39 12.73
CA ASP A 259 -0.34 -15.49 13.01
C ASP A 259 0.41 -15.81 11.73
N SER A 260 1.73 -15.68 11.76
CA SER A 260 2.63 -15.90 10.64
C SER A 260 3.60 -17.01 10.96
N SER A 261 3.72 -17.99 10.08
CA SER A 261 4.59 -19.15 10.26
C SER A 261 5.39 -19.48 9.01
N ASP A 262 6.48 -20.23 9.19
CA ASP A 262 7.25 -20.80 8.10
C ASP A 262 6.39 -21.72 7.20
N ALA A 263 6.64 -21.68 5.89
CA ALA A 263 6.05 -22.59 4.90
C ALA A 263 7.11 -23.50 4.23
N GLY A 264 8.32 -23.60 4.81
CA GLY A 264 9.35 -24.57 4.41
C GLY A 264 10.76 -24.01 4.20
N ARG A 265 10.93 -22.72 3.91
CA ARG A 265 12.24 -22.13 3.62
C ARG A 265 12.56 -20.88 4.44
N SER A 266 11.81 -20.60 5.49
CA SER A 266 12.07 -19.44 6.35
C SER A 266 12.12 -19.86 7.82
N ASN A 267 12.38 -18.88 8.67
CA ASN A 267 12.25 -19.01 10.11
C ASN A 267 11.06 -18.23 10.65
N VAL A 268 10.12 -17.86 9.81
CA VAL A 268 8.98 -17.00 10.22
C VAL A 268 8.19 -17.68 11.33
N ASP A 269 8.07 -16.95 12.44
CA ASP A 269 7.31 -17.31 13.64
C ASP A 269 6.96 -16.03 14.36
N ASN A 270 5.74 -15.49 14.09
CA ASN A 270 5.29 -14.23 14.65
C ASN A 270 3.78 -14.24 14.89
N ARG A 271 3.38 -13.71 16.02
CA ARG A 271 1.99 -13.38 16.35
C ARG A 271 1.89 -11.89 16.62
N MET A 272 1.08 -11.20 15.87
CA MET A 272 0.76 -9.79 16.05
C MET A 272 -0.63 -9.64 16.66
N THR A 273 -0.72 -8.87 17.72
CA THR A 273 -2.01 -8.44 18.30
C THR A 273 -2.03 -6.92 18.39
N SER A 274 -3.12 -6.30 17.98
CA SER A 274 -3.28 -4.85 18.13
C SER A 274 -4.72 -4.44 18.38
N LEU A 275 -4.87 -3.36 19.17
CA LEU A 275 -6.15 -2.70 19.44
C LEU A 275 -5.98 -1.20 19.20
N ALA A 276 -6.85 -0.63 18.38
CA ALA A 276 -6.94 0.81 18.17
C ALA A 276 -8.34 1.30 18.55
N LEU A 277 -8.39 2.35 19.35
CA LEU A 277 -9.60 3.05 19.73
C LEU A 277 -9.53 4.48 19.22
N SER A 278 -10.60 4.99 18.64
CA SER A 278 -10.69 6.39 18.26
C SER A 278 -12.08 6.95 18.54
N TRP A 279 -12.11 8.16 19.09
CA TRP A 279 -13.34 8.90 19.34
C TRP A 279 -13.32 10.19 18.54
N GLN A 280 -14.36 10.42 17.76
CA GLN A 280 -14.53 11.61 16.96
C GLN A 280 -15.76 12.39 17.42
N SER A 281 -15.58 13.66 17.73
CA SER A 281 -16.66 14.59 18.09
C SER A 281 -16.33 15.98 17.54
N GLY A 282 -17.28 16.56 16.80
CA GLY A 282 -17.07 17.83 16.11
C GLY A 282 -15.82 17.77 15.21
N MET A 283 -14.94 18.75 15.35
CA MET A 283 -13.71 18.88 14.56
C MET A 283 -12.54 18.03 15.06
N HIS A 284 -12.68 17.37 16.22
CA HIS A 284 -11.61 16.62 16.84
C HIS A 284 -11.78 15.13 16.65
N ARG A 285 -10.67 14.42 16.37
CA ARG A 285 -10.55 12.98 16.51
C ARG A 285 -9.37 12.66 17.40
N LEU A 286 -9.62 11.96 18.50
CA LEU A 286 -8.60 11.44 19.40
C LEU A 286 -8.48 9.93 19.17
N ALA A 287 -7.26 9.41 19.13
CA ALA A 287 -7.05 7.98 19.03
C ALA A 287 -5.90 7.51 19.92
N SER A 288 -6.01 6.30 20.41
CA SER A 288 -4.97 5.57 21.11
C SER A 288 -4.94 4.13 20.62
N SER A 289 -3.75 3.54 20.54
CA SER A 289 -3.60 2.15 20.10
C SER A 289 -2.42 1.48 20.79
N TYR A 290 -2.48 0.15 20.82
CA TYR A 290 -1.42 -0.74 21.29
C TYR A 290 -1.21 -1.83 20.26
N GLN A 291 0.05 -2.23 20.04
CA GLN A 291 0.46 -3.30 19.12
C GLN A 291 1.60 -4.09 19.76
N GLN A 292 1.54 -5.41 19.63
CA GLN A 292 2.52 -6.33 20.19
C GLN A 292 2.92 -7.37 19.16
N MET A 293 4.21 -7.68 19.13
CA MET A 293 4.83 -8.74 18.31
C MET A 293 5.40 -9.82 19.23
N ASP A 294 4.86 -11.03 19.12
CA ASP A 294 5.33 -12.21 19.86
C ASP A 294 5.95 -13.22 18.89
N GLY A 295 6.88 -14.05 19.38
CA GLY A 295 7.53 -15.10 18.58
C GLY A 295 9.01 -14.82 18.29
N ASN A 296 9.59 -15.64 17.40
CA ASN A 296 11.03 -15.62 17.13
C ASN A 296 11.43 -14.65 16.01
N THR A 297 10.44 -14.07 15.31
CA THR A 297 10.64 -13.05 14.25
C THR A 297 9.75 -11.84 14.47
N GLY A 298 10.03 -10.74 13.78
CA GLY A 298 9.09 -9.65 13.58
C GLY A 298 8.02 -10.02 12.56
N PHE A 299 7.11 -9.09 12.29
CA PHE A 299 5.98 -9.30 11.38
C PHE A 299 6.44 -9.57 9.94
N ALA A 300 5.95 -10.67 9.36
CA ALA A 300 6.26 -11.05 7.97
C ALA A 300 5.26 -10.41 7.01
N TYR A 301 5.77 -9.79 5.94
CA TYR A 301 4.98 -9.26 4.83
C TYR A 301 5.83 -9.15 3.56
N LEU A 302 5.19 -9.00 2.40
CA LEU A 302 5.86 -8.89 1.11
C LEU A 302 6.69 -7.60 1.02
N GLN A 303 7.90 -7.69 0.50
CA GLN A 303 8.77 -6.54 0.32
C GLN A 303 8.10 -5.49 -0.58
N GLY A 304 8.16 -4.25 -0.14
CA GLY A 304 7.58 -3.11 -0.86
C GLY A 304 6.11 -2.86 -0.57
N THR A 305 5.36 -3.80 0.02
CA THR A 305 3.97 -3.58 0.44
C THR A 305 3.90 -2.75 1.72
N ASP A 306 2.74 -2.20 2.01
CA ASP A 306 2.42 -1.67 3.34
C ASP A 306 1.95 -2.83 4.23
N PRO A 307 2.59 -3.10 5.38
CA PRO A 307 2.02 -4.04 6.34
C PRO A 307 0.70 -3.47 6.88
N PHE A 308 -0.32 -4.32 6.97
CA PHE A 308 -1.61 -3.90 7.49
C PHE A 308 -1.59 -3.82 9.03
N LEU A 309 -0.74 -2.92 9.55
CA LEU A 309 -0.49 -2.70 10.98
C LEU A 309 -1.09 -1.35 11.44
N VAL A 310 -1.49 -1.26 12.71
CA VAL A 310 -2.02 0.01 13.27
C VAL A 310 -0.90 1.04 13.47
N HIS A 311 0.34 0.59 13.66
CA HIS A 311 1.52 1.43 13.87
C HIS A 311 2.39 1.58 12.63
N LEU A 312 1.87 1.29 11.43
CA LEU A 312 2.50 1.77 10.19
C LEU A 312 2.41 3.30 10.16
N VAL A 313 3.55 3.96 10.31
CA VAL A 313 3.64 5.42 10.38
C VAL A 313 4.40 5.98 9.18
N GLN A 314 5.07 7.13 9.27
CA GLN A 314 5.69 7.72 8.09
C GLN A 314 7.03 7.09 7.71
N ILE A 315 7.85 6.76 8.71
CA ILE A 315 9.19 6.17 8.54
C ILE A 315 9.14 4.68 8.88
N ASN A 316 8.54 4.32 10.01
CA ASN A 316 8.61 2.99 10.61
C ASN A 316 7.24 2.29 10.69
N ASP A 317 7.23 1.01 11.02
CA ASP A 317 6.02 0.18 11.16
C ASP A 317 5.91 -0.53 12.53
N PHE A 318 6.92 -0.33 13.40
CA PHE A 318 6.94 -0.89 14.77
C PHE A 318 6.62 -2.38 14.79
N ALA A 319 7.31 -3.14 13.94
CA ALA A 319 7.03 -4.54 13.66
C ALA A 319 8.25 -5.45 13.87
N ASN A 320 9.16 -5.05 14.77
CA ASN A 320 10.36 -5.79 15.09
C ASN A 320 10.05 -7.01 15.98
N ARG A 321 11.01 -7.91 16.12
CA ARG A 321 10.90 -9.08 16.99
C ARG A 321 10.73 -8.66 18.46
N GLY A 322 9.66 -9.16 19.10
CA GLY A 322 9.35 -8.91 20.51
C GLY A 322 8.86 -7.50 20.82
N GLU A 323 8.65 -6.66 19.82
CA GLU A 323 8.31 -5.26 20.03
C GLU A 323 6.90 -5.08 20.59
N HIS A 324 6.81 -4.25 21.63
CA HIS A 324 5.57 -3.73 22.18
C HIS A 324 5.50 -2.24 21.88
N SER A 325 4.44 -1.78 21.27
CA SER A 325 4.31 -0.38 20.89
C SER A 325 2.96 0.20 21.26
N TRP A 326 2.95 1.51 21.52
CA TRP A 326 1.74 2.28 21.79
C TRP A 326 1.76 3.59 20.98
N GLN A 327 0.57 4.10 20.70
CA GLN A 327 0.40 5.32 19.92
C GLN A 327 -0.70 6.19 20.52
N VAL A 328 -0.50 7.51 20.48
CA VAL A 328 -1.53 8.53 20.65
C VAL A 328 -1.58 9.42 19.43
N ARG A 329 -2.80 9.81 19.04
CA ARG A 329 -3.04 10.63 17.85
C ARG A 329 -4.17 11.62 18.10
N HIS A 330 -4.00 12.83 17.58
CA HIS A 330 -5.01 13.86 17.50
C HIS A 330 -5.10 14.39 16.07
N ASP A 331 -6.32 14.40 15.52
CA ASP A 331 -6.63 15.05 14.25
C ASP A 331 -7.58 16.23 14.55
N TYR A 332 -7.38 17.34 13.84
CA TYR A 332 -8.20 18.54 13.91
C TYR A 332 -8.58 19.06 12.53
N SER A 333 -9.87 19.34 12.32
CA SER A 333 -10.36 20.01 11.12
C SER A 333 -10.63 21.48 11.44
N PHE A 334 -10.13 22.38 10.61
CA PHE A 334 -10.29 23.84 10.80
C PHE A 334 -11.58 24.40 10.18
N ALA A 335 -12.52 23.55 9.79
CA ALA A 335 -13.74 23.97 9.10
C ALA A 335 -14.57 24.97 9.91
N ASP A 336 -14.72 24.76 11.23
CA ASP A 336 -15.46 25.66 12.13
C ASP A 336 -14.75 27.02 12.34
N LEU A 337 -13.47 27.10 12.00
CA LEU A 337 -12.68 28.34 12.03
C LEU A 337 -12.68 29.07 10.68
N GLY A 338 -13.57 28.68 9.75
CA GLY A 338 -13.68 29.26 8.43
C GLY A 338 -12.63 28.84 7.42
N LEU A 339 -11.88 27.75 7.71
CA LEU A 339 -10.86 27.16 6.83
C LEU A 339 -11.23 25.71 6.45
N PRO A 340 -12.36 25.51 5.73
CA PRO A 340 -12.74 24.18 5.27
C PRO A 340 -11.63 23.62 4.36
N GLY A 341 -11.36 22.31 4.49
CA GLY A 341 -10.28 21.68 3.74
C GLY A 341 -8.92 21.66 4.45
N LEU A 342 -8.69 22.53 5.44
CA LEU A 342 -7.47 22.49 6.26
C LEU A 342 -7.61 21.47 7.39
N LYS A 343 -6.63 20.57 7.51
CA LYS A 343 -6.56 19.52 8.53
C LYS A 343 -5.15 19.42 9.11
N LEU A 344 -5.07 19.21 10.41
CA LEU A 344 -3.83 18.94 11.15
C LEU A 344 -3.94 17.58 11.80
N MET A 345 -2.89 16.76 11.71
CA MET A 345 -2.71 15.54 12.46
C MET A 345 -1.39 15.59 13.23
N ASN A 346 -1.44 15.24 14.51
CA ASN A 346 -0.26 14.96 15.32
C ASN A 346 -0.34 13.55 15.88
N ARG A 347 0.79 12.83 15.85
CA ARG A 347 0.90 11.47 16.29
C ARG A 347 2.24 11.24 16.97
N TYR A 348 2.23 10.48 18.05
CA TYR A 348 3.43 9.96 18.70
C TYR A 348 3.27 8.46 18.88
N THR A 349 4.27 7.71 18.44
CA THR A 349 4.35 6.25 18.57
C THR A 349 5.65 5.90 19.24
N HIS A 350 5.61 4.97 20.19
CA HIS A 350 6.78 4.47 20.91
C HIS A 350 6.75 2.94 20.92
N GLY A 351 7.90 2.32 20.68
CA GLY A 351 8.13 0.88 20.76
C GLY A 351 9.27 0.55 21.70
N ASP A 352 9.13 -0.50 22.47
CA ASP A 352 10.14 -1.06 23.37
C ASP A 352 10.17 -2.59 23.30
N ASN A 353 10.99 -3.22 24.16
CA ASN A 353 11.15 -4.68 24.22
C ASN A 353 11.66 -5.29 22.89
N ILE A 354 12.37 -4.54 22.07
CA ILE A 354 12.87 -4.99 20.76
C ILE A 354 14.08 -5.89 21.00
N ASN A 355 14.00 -7.13 20.48
CA ASN A 355 15.07 -8.13 20.58
C ASN A 355 15.97 -8.09 19.34
N ILE A 356 17.17 -7.54 19.48
CA ILE A 356 18.14 -7.41 18.40
C ILE A 356 19.00 -8.69 18.32
N VAL A 357 19.17 -9.23 17.11
CA VAL A 357 19.90 -10.51 16.88
C VAL A 357 21.37 -10.45 17.34
N SER A 358 22.00 -9.28 17.29
CA SER A 358 23.43 -9.09 17.60
C SER A 358 23.70 -8.08 18.71
N GLY A 359 22.71 -7.75 19.53
CA GLY A 359 22.79 -6.70 20.52
C GLY A 359 22.09 -7.03 21.84
N SER A 360 21.82 -5.99 22.63
CA SER A 360 21.04 -6.13 23.86
C SER A 360 19.57 -6.39 23.55
N ASP A 361 18.97 -7.29 24.31
CA ASP A 361 17.52 -7.34 24.43
C ASP A 361 17.05 -6.00 25.04
N ASN A 362 15.83 -5.56 24.71
CA ASN A 362 15.22 -4.34 25.25
C ASN A 362 15.60 -3.03 24.52
N ALA A 363 15.88 -3.09 23.23
CA ALA A 363 16.02 -1.89 22.42
C ALA A 363 14.66 -1.16 22.27
N SER A 364 14.73 0.13 21.96
CA SER A 364 13.55 0.98 21.82
C SER A 364 13.66 1.94 20.64
N GLU A 365 12.50 2.38 20.18
CA GLU A 365 12.37 3.39 19.13
C GLU A 365 11.11 4.23 19.31
N TRP A 366 11.10 5.42 18.71
CA TRP A 366 9.91 6.25 18.70
C TRP A 366 9.84 7.12 17.44
N GLU A 367 8.63 7.47 17.06
CA GLU A 367 8.39 8.38 15.94
C GLU A 367 7.29 9.39 16.29
N ARG A 368 7.57 10.66 16.04
CA ARG A 368 6.60 11.74 16.08
C ARG A 368 6.27 12.18 14.66
N ASN A 369 4.98 12.29 14.34
CA ASN A 369 4.52 12.79 13.06
C ASN A 369 3.65 14.03 13.24
N THR A 370 3.80 14.99 12.32
CA THR A 370 2.91 16.12 12.12
C THR A 370 2.57 16.21 10.64
N ASP A 371 1.29 16.14 10.31
CA ASP A 371 0.78 16.27 8.95
C ASP A 371 -0.15 17.47 8.88
N LEU A 372 0.11 18.40 7.95
CA LEU A 372 -0.77 19.52 7.62
C LEU A 372 -1.21 19.39 6.16
N ALA A 373 -2.51 19.25 5.97
CA ALA A 373 -3.09 19.05 4.65
C ALA A 373 -4.15 20.12 4.38
N TYR A 374 -4.13 20.69 3.18
CA TYR A 374 -5.15 21.63 2.70
C TYR A 374 -5.63 21.23 1.31
N THR A 375 -6.94 21.15 1.13
CA THR A 375 -7.57 20.97 -0.18
C THR A 375 -8.40 22.18 -0.51
N ILE A 376 -8.16 22.79 -1.67
CA ILE A 376 -8.90 23.94 -2.15
C ILE A 376 -10.35 23.53 -2.43
N GLN A 377 -11.32 24.25 -1.86
CA GLN A 377 -12.72 23.84 -1.82
C GLN A 377 -13.57 24.40 -2.97
N SER A 378 -13.07 25.40 -3.70
CA SER A 378 -13.82 26.06 -4.79
C SER A 378 -12.91 26.88 -5.69
N GLY A 379 -13.41 27.26 -6.86
CA GLY A 379 -12.73 28.12 -7.84
C GLY A 379 -11.88 27.32 -8.84
N PRO A 380 -11.04 27.99 -9.64
CA PRO A 380 -10.30 27.36 -10.74
C PRO A 380 -9.31 26.26 -10.31
N LEU A 381 -8.93 26.24 -9.04
CA LEU A 381 -8.02 25.25 -8.45
C LEU A 381 -8.73 24.34 -7.44
N GLU A 382 -10.05 24.22 -7.54
CA GLU A 382 -10.81 23.28 -6.71
C GLU A 382 -10.21 21.88 -6.80
N ASN A 383 -10.13 21.16 -5.66
CA ASN A 383 -9.50 19.85 -5.49
C ASN A 383 -7.96 19.82 -5.58
N LEU A 384 -7.28 20.97 -5.79
CA LEU A 384 -5.83 21.02 -5.58
C LEU A 384 -5.52 20.76 -4.11
N SER A 385 -4.71 19.76 -3.83
CA SER A 385 -4.29 19.38 -2.47
C SER A 385 -2.83 19.76 -2.22
N LEU A 386 -2.57 20.34 -1.06
CA LEU A 386 -1.25 20.65 -0.54
C LEU A 386 -1.05 19.87 0.75
N HIS A 387 0.02 19.10 0.88
CA HIS A 387 0.27 18.28 2.04
C HIS A 387 1.72 18.40 2.48
N TRP A 388 1.94 18.87 3.70
CA TRP A 388 3.22 18.85 4.37
C TRP A 388 3.19 17.76 5.45
N ARG A 389 4.21 16.91 5.45
CA ARG A 389 4.38 15.83 6.42
C ARG A 389 5.76 15.93 7.04
N ASN A 390 5.82 15.95 8.34
CA ASN A 390 7.07 15.93 9.11
C ASN A 390 7.11 14.69 9.99
N ALA A 391 8.27 14.03 10.05
CA ALA A 391 8.54 12.95 10.97
C ALA A 391 9.87 13.16 11.67
N THR A 392 9.91 12.84 12.96
CA THR A 392 11.12 12.71 13.76
C THR A 392 11.19 11.30 14.30
N TYR A 393 12.18 10.52 13.89
CA TYR A 393 12.43 9.15 14.33
C TYR A 393 13.71 9.05 15.12
N ARG A 394 13.68 8.34 16.24
CA ARG A 394 14.82 8.05 17.11
C ARG A 394 14.82 6.59 17.52
N SER A 395 16.02 5.98 17.60
CA SER A 395 16.19 4.56 17.88
C SER A 395 17.47 4.30 18.65
N SER A 396 17.42 3.34 19.56
CA SER A 396 18.63 2.85 20.25
C SER A 396 19.47 1.88 19.42
N PHE A 397 18.97 1.42 18.25
CA PHE A 397 19.60 0.38 17.42
C PHE A 397 19.68 0.73 15.93
N ALA A 398 18.95 1.72 15.47
CA ALA A 398 18.94 2.18 14.08
C ALA A 398 19.31 3.66 13.99
N SER A 399 19.54 4.17 12.77
CA SER A 399 19.86 5.57 12.56
C SER A 399 18.72 6.50 12.91
N ASP A 400 19.00 7.54 13.68
CA ASP A 400 18.10 8.66 13.91
C ASP A 400 17.84 9.42 12.61
N MET A 401 16.57 9.80 12.35
CA MET A 401 16.17 10.46 11.13
C MET A 401 15.15 11.58 11.40
N ASP A 402 15.28 12.68 10.64
CA ASP A 402 14.24 13.68 10.50
C ASP A 402 13.81 13.76 9.03
N GLU A 403 12.51 13.83 8.80
CA GLU A 403 11.96 13.74 7.45
C GLU A 403 10.91 14.81 7.20
N ASN A 404 10.98 15.44 6.02
CA ASN A 404 9.97 16.33 5.50
C ASN A 404 9.52 15.87 4.12
N ARG A 405 8.21 15.90 3.89
CA ARG A 405 7.60 15.65 2.59
C ARG A 405 6.66 16.80 2.24
N PHE A 406 6.81 17.33 1.04
CA PHE A 406 5.86 18.29 0.47
C PHE A 406 5.23 17.66 -0.76
N ILE A 407 3.91 17.56 -0.76
CA ILE A 407 3.16 16.88 -1.80
C ILE A 407 2.08 17.82 -2.32
N ILE A 408 2.05 18.02 -3.64
CA ILE A 408 0.98 18.73 -4.32
C ILE A 408 0.27 17.69 -5.20
N GLY A 409 -1.03 17.56 -5.00
CA GLY A 409 -1.87 16.63 -5.74
C GLY A 409 -3.00 17.32 -6.48
N TYR A 410 -3.30 16.87 -7.68
CA TYR A 410 -4.48 17.29 -8.42
C TYR A 410 -5.07 16.11 -9.20
N THR A 411 -6.40 15.99 -9.20
CA THR A 411 -7.10 14.92 -9.92
C THR A 411 -8.08 15.53 -10.91
N PHE A 412 -7.95 15.11 -12.17
CA PHE A 412 -8.90 15.37 -13.23
C PHE A 412 -9.81 14.14 -13.40
N SER A 413 -11.11 14.29 -13.26
CA SER A 413 -12.12 13.31 -13.67
C SER A 413 -12.60 13.67 -15.07
N LEU A 414 -12.58 12.70 -16.00
CA LEU A 414 -12.87 12.88 -17.42
C LEU A 414 -14.12 12.10 -17.81
#